data_07402a72907c220617dbeb6ffb0faa85
#
_entry.id   07402a72907c220617dbeb6ffb0faa85
#
_cell.length_a   1.000
_cell.length_b   1.000
_cell.length_c   1.000
_cell.angle_alpha   90.00
_cell.angle_beta   90.00
_cell.angle_gamma   90.00
#
_symmetry.space_group_name_H-M   'P 1'
#
loop_
_entity.id
_entity.type
_entity.pdbx_description
1 polymer ?
#
loop_
_entity_poly.entity_id
_entity_poly.type
_entity_poly.pdbx_seq_one_letter_code
_entity_poly.pdbx_strand_id
1 'polypeptide(L)'
;MTSTDDTEAERVPGKRRPVGDTREVRYRVAAGTVVGAIVLAVLGALMGPQWTPVPMTDPLTVQAESTAIPGAPTTGPYPVAEKIVEVPLDGTTVEARVLMPLGVDGDVPGVVFVHGAGTGVFEDAFVEQAEALAESGVATLVPNKRLDTYTVRHRDYVTMSEDYLRSFDLLRSLPGVDPDRVGVYAESEGAWIAPVMAADQPDIAFVVLVSAPVVPARQQAAFAVDSYLRNTGVPQQVFRAIPRAVGMSIPGGGFEYADFDVAPYQRRMIQPVLVAYGTADASMPLVQGAEQIIRDVAIAGNTDYTVRYYRGADHGIRVDGAVSPAFLRDLTGWVQGLPGTGSVWPRIAGDQPEQLYWAAPVPQPRWLGNGDVLVFLVLGAVGLVVLLPLARWSVVGVQHLRGQAPSPGRDQVLARRLALLSATSVGTVVALVWYLVAVARLALGYERNGWIVQGGWLGVRLLGLAAVLAAAAVVVRLRRLRQSGQPLARGVVGHVVLWGTCAACAALLVVLAYWGVYQLGI
;
A
#
# COMPACT_ATOMS: atom_id res chain seq x y z
N MET A 1 -71.18 -22.57 -75.27
CA MET A 1 -71.55 -23.07 -73.95
C MET A 1 -70.36 -23.80 -73.41
N THR A 2 -69.59 -23.15 -72.58
CA THR A 2 -68.85 -23.70 -71.43
C THR A 2 -67.96 -22.60 -70.88
N SER A 3 -68.27 -22.29 -69.69
CA SER A 3 -67.63 -21.31 -68.83
C SER A 3 -66.26 -21.80 -68.35
N THR A 4 -65.20 -21.03 -68.48
CA THR A 4 -63.90 -21.20 -67.82
C THR A 4 -63.85 -20.21 -66.66
N ASP A 5 -63.77 -20.79 -65.47
CA ASP A 5 -63.65 -20.09 -64.20
C ASP A 5 -62.14 -20.00 -63.87
N ASP A 6 -61.56 -18.80 -64.02
CA ASP A 6 -60.18 -18.47 -63.66
C ASP A 6 -60.18 -17.96 -62.23
N THR A 7 -59.79 -18.85 -61.30
CA THR A 7 -59.51 -18.43 -59.86
C THR A 7 -58.10 -17.85 -59.77
N GLU A 8 -58.03 -16.52 -59.73
CA GLU A 8 -56.82 -15.76 -59.48
C GLU A 8 -56.44 -15.91 -57.99
N ALA A 9 -55.31 -16.61 -57.69
CA ALA A 9 -54.76 -16.77 -56.37
C ALA A 9 -54.06 -15.43 -55.95
N GLU A 10 -54.73 -14.73 -55.06
CA GLU A 10 -54.25 -13.50 -54.42
C GLU A 10 -52.95 -13.77 -53.62
N ARG A 11 -51.77 -13.34 -54.16
CA ARG A 11 -50.49 -13.35 -53.45
C ARG A 11 -50.50 -12.32 -52.34
N VAL A 12 -50.60 -12.77 -51.09
CA VAL A 12 -50.40 -11.96 -49.91
C VAL A 12 -48.94 -11.43 -49.88
N PRO A 13 -48.72 -10.11 -49.91
CA PRO A 13 -47.36 -9.56 -49.88
C PRO A 13 -46.74 -9.82 -48.51
N GLY A 14 -45.65 -10.62 -48.48
CA GLY A 14 -44.86 -10.86 -47.29
C GLY A 14 -44.34 -9.55 -46.72
N LYS A 15 -44.77 -9.24 -45.50
CA LYS A 15 -44.27 -8.10 -44.72
C LYS A 15 -42.75 -8.14 -44.61
N ARG A 16 -42.06 -7.38 -45.45
CA ARG A 16 -40.64 -7.09 -45.32
C ARG A 16 -40.46 -6.41 -43.97
N ARG A 17 -39.75 -7.04 -43.03
CA ARG A 17 -39.31 -6.40 -41.79
C ARG A 17 -38.47 -5.17 -42.16
N PRO A 18 -38.74 -3.98 -41.61
CA PRO A 18 -38.06 -2.75 -42.00
C PRO A 18 -36.58 -2.84 -41.61
N VAL A 19 -35.68 -2.69 -42.58
CA VAL A 19 -34.22 -2.61 -42.42
C VAL A 19 -33.79 -1.41 -41.51
N GLY A 20 -34.69 -0.44 -41.27
CA GLY A 20 -34.50 0.68 -40.37
C GLY A 20 -34.38 0.34 -38.89
N ASP A 21 -34.90 -0.82 -38.46
CA ASP A 21 -34.97 -1.19 -37.04
C ASP A 21 -33.59 -1.56 -36.41
N THR A 22 -32.63 -2.06 -37.20
CA THR A 22 -31.31 -2.46 -36.71
C THR A 22 -30.34 -1.29 -36.54
N ARG A 23 -30.39 -0.26 -37.40
CA ARG A 23 -29.57 0.95 -37.30
C ARG A 23 -29.98 1.78 -36.11
N GLU A 24 -31.28 1.96 -35.90
CA GLU A 24 -31.81 2.68 -34.74
C GLU A 24 -31.43 2.03 -33.40
N VAL A 25 -31.44 0.67 -33.35
CA VAL A 25 -30.99 -0.06 -32.14
C VAL A 25 -29.53 0.21 -31.86
N ARG A 26 -28.66 0.10 -32.86
CA ARG A 26 -27.21 0.34 -32.71
C ARG A 26 -26.93 1.76 -32.25
N TYR A 27 -27.61 2.75 -32.83
CA TYR A 27 -27.50 4.14 -32.42
C TYR A 27 -27.94 4.35 -30.97
N ARG A 28 -29.09 3.83 -30.54
CA ARG A 28 -29.59 3.94 -29.17
C ARG A 28 -28.67 3.25 -28.16
N VAL A 29 -28.07 2.10 -28.50
CA VAL A 29 -27.09 1.42 -27.67
C VAL A 29 -25.80 2.26 -27.56
N ALA A 30 -25.29 2.77 -28.68
CA ALA A 30 -24.08 3.62 -28.68
C ALA A 30 -24.29 4.89 -27.83
N ALA A 31 -25.40 5.61 -28.06
CA ALA A 31 -25.75 6.79 -27.27
C ALA A 31 -25.92 6.45 -25.77
N GLY A 32 -26.58 5.35 -25.46
CA GLY A 32 -26.73 4.86 -24.08
C GLY A 32 -25.39 4.50 -23.42
N THR A 33 -24.43 3.98 -24.19
CA THR A 33 -23.08 3.68 -23.72
C THR A 33 -22.34 4.96 -23.37
N VAL A 34 -22.37 5.97 -24.23
CA VAL A 34 -21.72 7.27 -23.98
C VAL A 34 -22.30 7.93 -22.74
N VAL A 35 -23.64 8.00 -22.66
CA VAL A 35 -24.31 8.57 -21.48
C VAL A 35 -23.97 7.78 -20.21
N GLY A 36 -24.02 6.46 -20.28
CA GLY A 36 -23.68 5.59 -19.14
C GLY A 36 -22.23 5.79 -18.67
N ALA A 37 -21.28 5.86 -19.60
CA ALA A 37 -19.87 6.10 -19.29
C ALA A 37 -19.67 7.49 -18.65
N ILE A 38 -20.32 8.54 -19.16
CA ILE A 38 -20.26 9.89 -18.56
C ILE A 38 -20.85 9.89 -17.15
N VAL A 39 -22.03 9.28 -16.95
CA VAL A 39 -22.65 9.19 -15.63
C VAL A 39 -21.73 8.46 -14.63
N LEU A 40 -21.14 7.34 -15.02
CA LEU A 40 -20.23 6.60 -14.16
C LEU A 40 -18.92 7.38 -13.91
N ALA A 41 -18.41 8.13 -14.91
CA ALA A 41 -17.25 8.99 -14.72
C ALA A 41 -17.53 10.10 -13.70
N VAL A 42 -18.67 10.76 -13.81
CA VAL A 42 -19.11 11.81 -12.85
C VAL A 42 -19.32 11.23 -11.46
N LEU A 43 -20.02 10.11 -11.32
CA LEU A 43 -20.19 9.44 -10.04
C LEU A 43 -18.84 9.08 -9.41
N GLY A 44 -17.94 8.47 -10.16
CA GLY A 44 -16.62 8.11 -9.66
C GLY A 44 -15.78 9.32 -9.24
N ALA A 45 -15.95 10.47 -9.90
CA ALA A 45 -15.30 11.72 -9.52
C ALA A 45 -15.85 12.30 -8.21
N LEU A 46 -17.18 12.21 -8.00
CA LEU A 46 -17.86 12.77 -6.83
C LEU A 46 -17.77 11.89 -5.59
N MET A 47 -17.70 10.57 -5.77
CA MET A 47 -17.76 9.62 -4.67
C MET A 47 -16.45 9.41 -3.93
N GLY A 48 -15.31 9.62 -4.59
CA GLY A 48 -13.99 9.34 -4.01
C GLY A 48 -13.30 10.60 -3.48
N PRO A 49 -12.42 10.46 -2.47
CA PRO A 49 -11.60 11.56 -2.02
C PRO A 49 -10.65 12.02 -3.12
N GLN A 50 -10.39 13.33 -3.15
CA GLN A 50 -9.30 13.91 -3.93
C GLN A 50 -8.09 14.05 -3.01
N TRP A 51 -6.93 13.67 -3.48
CA TRP A 51 -5.67 13.80 -2.78
C TRP A 51 -4.57 14.19 -3.76
N THR A 52 -3.91 15.26 -3.46
CA THR A 52 -2.79 15.75 -4.25
C THR A 52 -1.70 16.14 -3.25
N PRO A 53 -0.58 15.44 -3.22
CA PRO A 53 0.56 15.81 -2.39
C PRO A 53 1.03 17.23 -2.72
N VAL A 54 1.44 17.97 -1.70
CA VAL A 54 1.96 19.33 -1.85
C VAL A 54 3.37 19.24 -2.44
N PRO A 55 3.71 19.96 -3.53
CA PRO A 55 5.06 20.01 -4.03
C PRO A 55 6.04 20.59 -2.99
N MET A 56 7.23 20.02 -2.91
CA MET A 56 8.31 20.55 -2.07
C MET A 56 9.02 21.66 -2.86
N THR A 57 9.01 22.87 -2.32
CA THR A 57 9.57 24.06 -3.00
C THR A 57 10.89 24.54 -2.40
N ASP A 58 11.22 24.08 -1.19
CA ASP A 58 12.42 24.48 -0.47
C ASP A 58 13.08 23.23 0.11
N PRO A 59 13.88 22.49 -0.70
CA PRO A 59 14.52 21.28 -0.26
C PRO A 59 15.66 21.56 0.71
N LEU A 60 15.86 20.66 1.66
CA LEU A 60 16.99 20.67 2.58
C LEU A 60 18.31 20.76 1.81
N THR A 61 19.16 21.72 2.18
CA THR A 61 20.46 21.92 1.54
C THR A 61 21.54 21.13 2.29
N VAL A 62 22.24 20.28 1.56
CA VAL A 62 23.43 19.58 2.06
C VAL A 62 24.60 20.57 2.16
N GLN A 63 25.31 20.54 3.29
CA GLN A 63 26.37 21.50 3.63
C GLN A 63 27.76 21.07 3.12
N ALA A 64 27.95 19.77 2.85
CA ALA A 64 29.18 19.19 2.30
C ALA A 64 28.88 17.87 1.60
N GLU A 65 29.65 17.54 0.56
CA GLU A 65 29.50 16.28 -0.19
C GLU A 65 30.02 15.05 0.58
N SER A 66 31.02 15.24 1.42
CA SER A 66 31.61 14.15 2.22
C SER A 66 30.72 13.82 3.42
N THR A 67 30.37 12.54 3.57
CA THR A 67 29.64 12.04 4.75
C THR A 67 30.52 11.92 5.98
N ALA A 68 31.85 11.93 5.83
CA ALA A 68 32.79 11.75 6.92
C ALA A 68 32.52 12.70 8.09
N ILE A 69 32.62 12.18 9.31
CA ILE A 69 32.38 12.94 10.54
C ILE A 69 33.69 13.52 11.04
N PRO A 70 33.84 14.86 11.04
CA PRO A 70 35.08 15.47 11.50
C PRO A 70 35.35 15.19 12.97
N GLY A 71 36.59 14.90 13.31
CA GLY A 71 36.99 14.57 14.68
C GLY A 71 36.59 13.18 15.16
N ALA A 72 35.98 12.37 14.29
CA ALA A 72 35.70 10.99 14.62
C ALA A 72 37.03 10.22 14.84
N PRO A 73 37.16 9.50 15.95
CA PRO A 73 38.35 8.69 16.19
C PRO A 73 38.41 7.50 15.19
N THR A 74 39.62 7.09 14.85
CA THR A 74 39.83 5.83 14.14
C THR A 74 40.33 4.82 15.16
N THR A 75 39.47 3.86 15.52
CA THR A 75 39.74 2.83 16.51
C THR A 75 39.70 1.45 15.86
N GLY A 76 40.45 0.49 16.43
CA GLY A 76 40.43 -0.90 15.98
C GLY A 76 41.31 -1.20 14.74
N PRO A 77 41.08 -2.35 14.05
CA PRO A 77 40.09 -3.35 14.44
C PRO A 77 40.48 -4.14 15.71
N TYR A 78 39.53 -4.31 16.59
CA TYR A 78 39.63 -5.17 17.77
C TYR A 78 39.11 -6.58 17.48
N PRO A 79 39.72 -7.65 18.05
CA PRO A 79 39.10 -8.96 18.04
C PRO A 79 37.75 -8.91 18.75
N VAL A 80 36.79 -9.71 18.27
CA VAL A 80 35.41 -9.72 18.78
C VAL A 80 35.06 -11.08 19.37
N ALA A 81 34.50 -11.07 20.58
CA ALA A 81 33.87 -12.25 21.18
C ALA A 81 32.36 -12.21 20.95
N GLU A 82 31.81 -13.33 20.50
CA GLU A 82 30.37 -13.50 20.31
C GLU A 82 29.78 -14.35 21.43
N LYS A 83 28.60 -13.94 21.89
CA LYS A 83 27.80 -14.70 22.86
C LYS A 83 26.31 -14.55 22.56
N ILE A 84 25.58 -15.67 22.54
CA ILE A 84 24.13 -15.65 22.53
C ILE A 84 23.62 -15.61 23.99
N VAL A 85 22.69 -14.72 24.26
CA VAL A 85 22.08 -14.49 25.56
C VAL A 85 20.57 -14.51 25.45
N GLU A 86 19.90 -14.82 26.56
CA GLU A 86 18.44 -14.72 26.67
C GLU A 86 18.06 -13.34 27.23
N VAL A 87 17.09 -12.69 26.59
CA VAL A 87 16.46 -11.44 27.06
C VAL A 87 15.09 -11.77 27.60
N PRO A 88 14.86 -11.71 28.91
CA PRO A 88 13.55 -11.96 29.50
C PRO A 88 12.62 -10.77 29.20
N LEU A 89 11.48 -11.07 28.58
CA LEU A 89 10.40 -10.14 28.30
C LEU A 89 9.18 -10.47 29.15
N ASP A 90 8.17 -9.61 29.13
CA ASP A 90 6.92 -9.95 29.81
C ASP A 90 6.21 -11.12 29.13
N GLY A 91 6.11 -12.25 29.86
CA GLY A 91 5.46 -13.48 29.42
C GLY A 91 6.24 -14.33 28.41
N THR A 92 7.44 -13.94 27.99
CA THR A 92 8.26 -14.69 27.03
C THR A 92 9.75 -14.38 27.19
N THR A 93 10.60 -15.04 26.41
CA THR A 93 12.04 -14.78 26.32
C THR A 93 12.43 -14.77 24.84
N VAL A 94 13.33 -13.88 24.46
CA VAL A 94 13.93 -13.87 23.13
C VAL A 94 15.44 -14.04 23.23
N GLU A 95 16.06 -14.65 22.23
CA GLU A 95 17.52 -14.70 22.12
C GLU A 95 18.07 -13.41 21.54
N ALA A 96 19.30 -13.08 21.93
CA ALA A 96 20.03 -11.94 21.39
C ALA A 96 21.51 -12.30 21.17
N ARG A 97 22.07 -11.80 20.10
CA ARG A 97 23.51 -11.87 19.82
C ARG A 97 24.20 -10.67 20.44
N VAL A 98 25.16 -10.92 21.32
CA VAL A 98 26.06 -9.91 21.89
C VAL A 98 27.44 -10.06 21.25
N LEU A 99 27.97 -8.97 20.72
CA LEU A 99 29.36 -8.87 20.26
C LEU A 99 30.12 -7.94 21.21
N MET A 100 31.20 -8.45 21.79
CA MET A 100 32.05 -7.74 22.73
C MET A 100 33.45 -7.55 22.13
N PRO A 101 33.98 -6.33 22.03
CA PRO A 101 35.37 -6.09 21.62
C PRO A 101 36.34 -6.60 22.72
N LEU A 102 37.45 -7.18 22.29
CA LEU A 102 38.49 -7.70 23.19
C LEU A 102 39.76 -6.84 23.13
N GLY A 103 40.39 -6.66 24.27
CA GLY A 103 41.65 -5.91 24.35
C GLY A 103 41.50 -4.39 24.29
N VAL A 104 40.31 -3.89 24.54
CA VAL A 104 40.04 -2.44 24.75
C VAL A 104 40.36 -2.09 26.20
N ASP A 105 41.01 -0.98 26.42
CA ASP A 105 41.26 -0.48 27.78
C ASP A 105 40.00 0.19 28.36
N GLY A 106 39.52 -0.29 29.53
CA GLY A 106 38.34 0.22 30.21
C GLY A 106 37.02 -0.28 29.64
N ASP A 107 35.92 0.30 30.15
CA ASP A 107 34.57 -0.05 29.70
C ASP A 107 34.25 0.66 28.38
N VAL A 108 33.53 -0.05 27.48
CA VAL A 108 33.24 0.37 26.13
C VAL A 108 31.79 0.88 25.97
N PRO A 109 31.51 1.77 25.01
CA PRO A 109 30.12 2.13 24.68
C PRO A 109 29.35 0.91 24.16
N GLY A 110 28.01 1.00 24.23
CA GLY A 110 27.13 -0.07 23.77
C GLY A 110 26.06 0.42 22.80
N VAL A 111 25.59 -0.49 21.91
CA VAL A 111 24.47 -0.24 20.99
C VAL A 111 23.49 -1.40 21.01
N VAL A 112 22.23 -1.11 21.27
CA VAL A 112 21.11 -2.05 21.08
C VAL A 112 20.44 -1.78 19.75
N PHE A 113 20.18 -2.83 18.98
CA PHE A 113 19.52 -2.75 17.68
C PHE A 113 18.02 -2.94 17.78
N VAL A 114 17.26 -2.08 17.08
CA VAL A 114 15.80 -2.09 17.01
C VAL A 114 15.38 -2.39 15.57
N HIS A 115 14.72 -3.52 15.36
CA HIS A 115 14.39 -4.04 14.05
C HIS A 115 13.38 -3.20 13.27
N GLY A 116 13.55 -3.18 11.95
CA GLY A 116 12.56 -2.74 10.97
C GLY A 116 11.34 -3.68 10.89
N ALA A 117 10.49 -3.49 9.88
CA ALA A 117 9.34 -4.35 9.63
C ALA A 117 9.78 -5.77 9.24
N GLY A 118 9.03 -6.78 9.68
CA GLY A 118 9.31 -8.18 9.40
C GLY A 118 9.69 -8.98 10.64
N THR A 119 10.20 -10.18 10.42
CA THR A 119 10.46 -11.17 11.48
C THR A 119 11.82 -11.03 12.16
N GLY A 120 12.60 -10.02 11.90
CA GLY A 120 13.92 -9.68 12.46
C GLY A 120 14.54 -10.74 13.39
N VAL A 121 15.53 -11.46 12.86
CA VAL A 121 16.34 -12.42 13.64
C VAL A 121 17.80 -11.98 13.58
N PHE A 122 18.54 -12.15 14.67
CA PHE A 122 19.90 -11.63 14.77
C PHE A 122 20.89 -12.33 13.81
N GLU A 123 20.55 -13.53 13.32
CA GLU A 123 21.41 -14.25 12.35
C GLU A 123 21.52 -13.52 11.02
N ASP A 124 20.45 -12.83 10.59
CA ASP A 124 20.38 -12.17 9.29
C ASP A 124 20.36 -10.64 9.39
N ALA A 125 19.95 -10.10 10.55
CA ALA A 125 19.76 -8.66 10.72
C ALA A 125 21.01 -7.97 11.30
N PHE A 126 21.36 -6.82 10.72
CA PHE A 126 22.40 -5.91 11.22
C PHE A 126 23.79 -6.52 11.38
N VAL A 127 24.07 -7.62 10.66
CA VAL A 127 25.35 -8.35 10.81
C VAL A 127 26.53 -7.42 10.58
N GLU A 128 26.58 -6.76 9.41
CA GLU A 128 27.68 -5.87 9.03
C GLU A 128 27.81 -4.64 9.96
N GLN A 129 26.70 -4.07 10.41
CA GLN A 129 26.68 -2.92 11.30
C GLN A 129 27.16 -3.29 12.71
N ALA A 130 26.67 -4.41 13.25
CA ALA A 130 27.04 -4.88 14.57
C ALA A 130 28.52 -5.29 14.64
N GLU A 131 29.02 -5.99 13.61
CA GLU A 131 30.42 -6.37 13.50
C GLU A 131 31.34 -5.14 13.38
N ALA A 132 31.01 -4.19 12.50
CA ALA A 132 31.79 -2.97 12.33
C ALA A 132 31.86 -2.14 13.64
N LEU A 133 30.78 -2.03 14.38
CA LEU A 133 30.76 -1.39 15.69
C LEU A 133 31.62 -2.16 16.69
N ALA A 134 31.50 -3.49 16.76
CA ALA A 134 32.27 -4.30 17.70
C ALA A 134 33.77 -4.24 17.38
N GLU A 135 34.16 -4.37 16.11
CA GLU A 135 35.55 -4.21 15.67
C GLU A 135 36.11 -2.79 15.97
N SER A 136 35.25 -1.78 16.02
CA SER A 136 35.66 -0.43 16.41
C SER A 136 35.76 -0.22 17.91
N GLY A 137 35.39 -1.19 18.75
CA GLY A 137 35.44 -1.08 20.22
C GLY A 137 34.12 -0.67 20.86
N VAL A 138 32.98 -1.01 20.24
CA VAL A 138 31.62 -0.76 20.77
C VAL A 138 30.94 -2.11 21.01
N ALA A 139 30.42 -2.38 22.20
CA ALA A 139 29.61 -3.56 22.46
C ALA A 139 28.28 -3.47 21.72
N THR A 140 27.82 -4.57 21.12
CA THR A 140 26.54 -4.58 20.41
C THR A 140 25.64 -5.68 20.91
N LEU A 141 24.31 -5.40 20.92
CA LEU A 141 23.29 -6.38 21.22
C LEU A 141 22.19 -6.32 20.14
N VAL A 142 22.05 -7.42 19.41
CA VAL A 142 21.00 -7.59 18.39
C VAL A 142 20.02 -8.65 18.91
N PRO A 143 18.84 -8.25 19.42
CA PRO A 143 17.84 -9.21 19.88
C PRO A 143 17.05 -9.81 18.71
N ASN A 144 16.48 -10.98 18.89
CA ASN A 144 15.40 -11.43 18.06
C ASN A 144 14.14 -10.60 18.34
N LYS A 145 13.39 -10.28 17.29
CA LYS A 145 12.12 -9.57 17.44
C LYS A 145 11.08 -10.47 18.09
N ARG A 146 10.35 -9.96 19.07
CA ARG A 146 9.21 -10.67 19.66
C ARG A 146 8.11 -10.82 18.62
N LEU A 147 7.62 -12.04 18.36
CA LEU A 147 6.66 -12.34 17.30
C LEU A 147 5.29 -12.81 17.80
N ASP A 148 5.12 -13.16 19.07
CA ASP A 148 3.85 -13.60 19.62
C ASP A 148 2.80 -12.48 19.74
N THR A 149 3.26 -11.23 19.92
CA THR A 149 2.43 -10.01 19.94
C THR A 149 2.53 -9.19 18.65
N TYR A 150 3.39 -9.58 17.70
CA TYR A 150 3.63 -8.87 16.46
C TYR A 150 2.99 -9.58 15.27
N THR A 151 2.09 -8.91 14.57
CA THR A 151 1.50 -9.42 13.34
C THR A 151 1.49 -8.33 12.26
N VAL A 152 1.09 -8.69 11.04
CA VAL A 152 0.91 -7.69 9.98
C VAL A 152 -0.12 -6.61 10.35
N ARG A 153 -1.09 -6.93 11.22
CA ARG A 153 -2.20 -6.03 11.59
C ARG A 153 -2.05 -5.38 12.96
N HIS A 154 -1.35 -6.06 13.84
CA HIS A 154 -1.17 -5.64 15.23
C HIS A 154 0.30 -5.35 15.47
N ARG A 155 0.61 -4.09 15.77
CA ARG A 155 1.95 -3.59 16.10
C ARG A 155 1.77 -2.42 17.06
N ASP A 156 2.01 -2.67 18.32
CA ASP A 156 1.99 -1.62 19.33
C ASP A 156 3.43 -1.15 19.59
N TYR A 157 3.80 -0.02 18.99
CA TYR A 157 5.16 0.52 19.09
C TYR A 157 5.52 0.98 20.51
N VAL A 158 4.53 1.28 21.35
CA VAL A 158 4.78 1.62 22.76
C VAL A 158 5.15 0.36 23.54
N THR A 159 4.34 -0.70 23.44
CA THR A 159 4.66 -2.00 24.06
C THR A 159 5.96 -2.60 23.49
N MET A 160 6.19 -2.47 22.17
CA MET A 160 7.45 -2.91 21.56
C MET A 160 8.66 -2.15 22.11
N SER A 161 8.53 -0.87 22.44
CA SER A 161 9.61 -0.10 23.07
C SER A 161 10.00 -0.66 24.45
N GLU A 162 9.04 -1.14 25.23
CA GLU A 162 9.28 -1.78 26.54
C GLU A 162 10.08 -3.08 26.38
N ASP A 163 9.78 -3.89 25.35
CA ASP A 163 10.55 -5.11 25.04
C ASP A 163 12.01 -4.79 24.69
N TYR A 164 12.27 -3.76 23.83
CA TYR A 164 13.63 -3.35 23.50
C TYR A 164 14.36 -2.67 24.67
N LEU A 165 13.67 -2.03 25.59
CA LEU A 165 14.27 -1.50 26.83
C LEU A 165 14.81 -2.62 27.71
N ARG A 166 14.24 -3.84 27.70
CA ARG A 166 14.84 -5.00 28.38
C ARG A 166 16.21 -5.39 27.79
N SER A 167 16.34 -5.30 26.46
CA SER A 167 17.62 -5.49 25.79
C SER A 167 18.64 -4.40 26.14
N PHE A 168 18.19 -3.16 26.25
CA PHE A 168 18.99 -2.03 26.70
C PHE A 168 19.51 -2.21 28.13
N ASP A 169 18.64 -2.57 29.06
CA ASP A 169 19.01 -2.82 30.45
C ASP A 169 19.99 -3.99 30.58
N LEU A 170 19.79 -5.06 29.77
CA LEU A 170 20.70 -6.21 29.74
C LEU A 170 22.10 -5.77 29.28
N LEU A 171 22.22 -5.05 28.15
CA LEU A 171 23.51 -4.61 27.64
C LEU A 171 24.26 -3.71 28.63
N ARG A 172 23.54 -2.77 29.28
CA ARG A 172 24.10 -1.89 30.33
C ARG A 172 24.63 -2.64 31.55
N SER A 173 24.11 -3.84 31.83
CA SER A 173 24.50 -4.65 32.97
C SER A 173 25.71 -5.55 32.71
N LEU A 174 26.14 -5.66 31.45
CA LEU A 174 27.24 -6.55 31.08
C LEU A 174 28.60 -5.99 31.56
N PRO A 175 29.47 -6.85 32.12
CA PRO A 175 30.83 -6.42 32.47
C PRO A 175 31.59 -5.92 31.26
N GLY A 176 32.30 -4.79 31.40
CA GLY A 176 33.07 -4.17 30.34
C GLY A 176 32.27 -3.23 29.44
N VAL A 177 30.96 -3.03 29.71
CA VAL A 177 30.13 -2.03 29.05
C VAL A 177 29.97 -0.82 29.98
N ASP A 178 30.23 0.37 29.44
CA ASP A 178 29.98 1.63 30.14
C ASP A 178 28.47 1.93 30.13
N PRO A 179 27.78 1.84 31.28
CA PRO A 179 26.31 1.97 31.34
C PRO A 179 25.82 3.37 30.94
N ASP A 180 26.66 4.40 31.01
CA ASP A 180 26.32 5.77 30.66
C ASP A 180 26.57 6.09 29.18
N ARG A 181 27.07 5.12 28.42
CA ARG A 181 27.39 5.23 26.99
C ARG A 181 26.68 4.21 26.11
N VAL A 182 25.53 3.69 26.57
CA VAL A 182 24.70 2.77 25.77
C VAL A 182 23.62 3.56 25.03
N GLY A 183 23.56 3.38 23.73
CA GLY A 183 22.55 3.97 22.86
C GLY A 183 21.77 2.94 22.04
N VAL A 184 20.92 3.43 21.16
CA VAL A 184 20.08 2.60 20.30
C VAL A 184 20.31 2.90 18.83
N TYR A 185 20.28 1.84 18.00
CA TYR A 185 20.27 1.89 16.55
C TYR A 185 18.92 1.35 16.04
N ALA A 186 18.22 2.13 15.26
CA ALA A 186 16.89 1.76 14.76
C ALA A 186 16.79 1.98 13.26
N GLU A 187 16.27 0.99 12.54
CA GLU A 187 16.09 1.05 11.10
C GLU A 187 14.61 0.93 10.74
N SER A 188 14.14 1.75 9.78
CA SER A 188 12.80 1.65 9.21
C SER A 188 11.70 1.70 10.28
N GLU A 189 10.88 0.66 10.45
CA GLU A 189 9.86 0.57 11.50
C GLU A 189 10.44 0.78 12.92
N GLY A 190 11.67 0.35 13.16
CA GLY A 190 12.36 0.59 14.42
C GLY A 190 12.50 2.07 14.77
N ALA A 191 12.56 2.94 13.76
CA ALA A 191 12.61 4.38 13.98
C ALA A 191 11.26 5.02 14.36
N TRP A 192 10.15 4.25 14.42
CA TRP A 192 8.96 4.62 15.19
C TRP A 192 9.07 4.20 16.67
N ILE A 193 9.87 3.17 16.97
CA ILE A 193 10.03 2.59 18.32
C ILE A 193 11.09 3.34 19.11
N ALA A 194 12.27 3.55 18.52
CA ALA A 194 13.39 4.18 19.22
C ALA A 194 13.10 5.57 19.81
N PRO A 195 12.32 6.46 19.16
CA PRO A 195 11.89 7.70 19.78
C PRO A 195 11.00 7.51 21.02
N VAL A 196 10.19 6.44 21.07
CA VAL A 196 9.41 6.09 22.28
C VAL A 196 10.36 5.69 23.39
N MET A 197 11.31 4.78 23.11
CA MET A 197 12.35 4.38 24.07
C MET A 197 13.12 5.60 24.61
N ALA A 198 13.62 6.47 23.73
CA ALA A 198 14.43 7.63 24.11
C ALA A 198 13.65 8.69 24.91
N ALA A 199 12.35 8.83 24.62
CA ALA A 199 11.48 9.75 25.34
C ALA A 199 11.15 9.27 26.76
N ASP A 200 11.05 7.96 26.96
CA ASP A 200 10.65 7.34 28.22
C ASP A 200 11.86 6.89 29.07
N GLN A 201 13.06 6.73 28.44
CA GLN A 201 14.32 6.37 29.11
C GLN A 201 15.42 7.42 28.81
N PRO A 202 15.55 8.45 29.65
CA PRO A 202 16.54 9.51 29.46
C PRO A 202 18.02 9.04 29.55
N ASP A 203 18.27 7.88 30.16
CA ASP A 203 19.59 7.26 30.26
C ASP A 203 20.12 6.68 28.96
N ILE A 204 19.32 6.61 27.90
CA ILE A 204 19.80 6.29 26.56
C ILE A 204 20.78 7.38 26.15
N ALA A 205 22.05 7.00 25.88
CA ALA A 205 23.12 7.95 25.63
C ALA A 205 23.03 8.64 24.26
N PHE A 206 22.50 7.93 23.24
CA PHE A 206 22.34 8.44 21.87
C PHE A 206 21.34 7.60 21.07
N VAL A 207 20.89 8.16 19.95
CA VAL A 207 19.94 7.49 19.04
C VAL A 207 20.46 7.55 17.60
N VAL A 208 20.51 6.42 16.92
CA VAL A 208 20.79 6.32 15.49
C VAL A 208 19.49 5.92 14.76
N LEU A 209 19.05 6.75 13.82
CA LEU A 209 17.83 6.56 13.04
C LEU A 209 18.18 6.38 11.57
N VAL A 210 17.98 5.17 11.05
CA VAL A 210 18.29 4.81 9.66
C VAL A 210 17.01 4.62 8.88
N SER A 211 16.92 5.28 7.73
CA SER A 211 15.74 5.25 6.86
C SER A 211 14.43 5.48 7.64
N ALA A 212 14.46 6.49 8.51
CA ALA A 212 13.43 6.74 9.51
C ALA A 212 12.15 7.29 8.89
N PRO A 213 11.00 6.61 9.04
CA PRO A 213 9.69 7.20 8.80
C PRO A 213 9.35 8.19 9.92
N VAL A 214 8.80 9.34 9.55
CA VAL A 214 8.45 10.42 10.49
C VAL A 214 6.96 10.76 10.49
N VAL A 215 6.21 10.18 9.56
CA VAL A 215 4.77 10.35 9.42
C VAL A 215 4.05 9.05 9.76
N PRO A 216 2.74 9.07 10.07
CA PRO A 216 1.97 7.86 10.29
C PRO A 216 2.11 6.84 9.16
N ALA A 217 2.09 5.54 9.49
CA ALA A 217 2.31 4.44 8.53
C ALA A 217 1.38 4.52 7.31
N ARG A 218 0.13 4.94 7.48
CA ARG A 218 -0.84 5.22 6.40
C ARG A 218 -0.31 6.28 5.43
N GLN A 219 0.20 7.37 5.94
CA GLN A 219 0.73 8.49 5.18
C GLN A 219 2.03 8.11 4.48
N GLN A 220 2.89 7.37 5.17
CA GLN A 220 4.12 6.78 4.62
C GLN A 220 3.82 5.85 3.44
N ALA A 221 2.86 4.95 3.59
CA ALA A 221 2.45 4.03 2.53
C ALA A 221 1.90 4.79 1.29
N ALA A 222 1.11 5.84 1.52
CA ALA A 222 0.61 6.67 0.43
C ALA A 222 1.74 7.39 -0.32
N PHE A 223 2.72 7.94 0.41
CA PHE A 223 3.91 8.56 -0.17
C PHE A 223 4.72 7.58 -1.02
N ALA A 224 5.02 6.39 -0.48
CA ALA A 224 5.79 5.37 -1.17
C ALA A 224 5.09 4.94 -2.48
N VAL A 225 3.77 4.72 -2.44
CA VAL A 225 2.98 4.37 -3.64
C VAL A 225 2.95 5.53 -4.64
N ASP A 226 2.73 6.78 -4.20
CA ASP A 226 2.72 7.95 -5.07
C ASP A 226 4.08 8.15 -5.78
N SER A 227 5.16 8.06 -5.02
CA SER A 227 6.54 8.14 -5.54
C SER A 227 6.82 7.06 -6.59
N TYR A 228 6.47 5.80 -6.29
CA TYR A 228 6.61 4.71 -7.25
C TYR A 228 5.81 4.94 -8.53
N LEU A 229 4.54 5.31 -8.42
CA LEU A 229 3.66 5.53 -9.58
C LEU A 229 4.20 6.65 -10.49
N ARG A 230 4.74 7.73 -9.91
CA ARG A 230 5.37 8.82 -10.66
C ARG A 230 6.63 8.35 -11.39
N ASN A 231 7.48 7.62 -10.70
CA ASN A 231 8.75 7.13 -11.26
C ASN A 231 8.57 6.06 -12.34
N THR A 232 7.40 5.40 -12.41
CA THR A 232 7.11 4.34 -13.39
C THR A 232 6.21 4.77 -14.55
N GLY A 233 5.76 6.04 -14.57
CA GLY A 233 4.92 6.57 -15.65
C GLY A 233 3.53 5.94 -15.70
N VAL A 234 2.96 5.57 -14.56
CA VAL A 234 1.61 5.04 -14.44
C VAL A 234 0.59 6.11 -14.86
N PRO A 235 -0.50 5.76 -15.59
CA PRO A 235 -1.54 6.72 -15.94
C PRO A 235 -2.11 7.44 -14.73
N GLN A 236 -2.27 8.76 -14.82
CA GLN A 236 -2.64 9.62 -13.69
C GLN A 236 -3.97 9.23 -13.00
N GLN A 237 -4.88 8.55 -13.71
CA GLN A 237 -6.13 8.07 -13.13
C GLN A 237 -5.92 7.00 -12.04
N VAL A 238 -4.80 6.27 -12.09
CA VAL A 238 -4.46 5.24 -11.09
C VAL A 238 -4.14 5.87 -9.74
N PHE A 239 -3.59 7.09 -9.72
CA PHE A 239 -3.29 7.83 -8.48
C PHE A 239 -4.52 8.03 -7.59
N ARG A 240 -5.72 8.06 -8.17
CA ARG A 240 -6.97 8.12 -7.41
C ARG A 240 -7.23 6.89 -6.55
N ALA A 241 -6.57 5.78 -6.85
CA ALA A 241 -6.65 4.58 -6.01
C ALA A 241 -5.95 4.78 -4.66
N ILE A 242 -4.92 5.64 -4.58
CA ILE A 242 -4.14 5.88 -3.35
C ILE A 242 -5.05 6.29 -2.19
N PRO A 243 -5.77 7.44 -2.23
CA PRO A 243 -6.59 7.84 -1.09
C PRO A 243 -7.80 6.91 -0.87
N ARG A 244 -8.21 6.16 -1.88
CA ARG A 244 -9.31 5.18 -1.77
C ARG A 244 -8.88 3.89 -1.11
N ALA A 245 -7.69 3.39 -1.44
CA ALA A 245 -7.12 2.18 -0.87
C ALA A 245 -6.48 2.42 0.50
N VAL A 246 -5.62 3.45 0.58
CA VAL A 246 -4.84 3.74 1.79
C VAL A 246 -5.69 4.48 2.84
N GLY A 247 -6.62 5.34 2.40
CA GLY A 247 -7.51 6.10 3.29
C GLY A 247 -8.67 5.29 3.89
N MET A 248 -9.02 4.12 3.32
CA MET A 248 -10.09 3.30 3.89
C MET A 248 -9.63 2.49 5.10
N SER A 249 -10.58 2.07 5.95
CA SER A 249 -10.34 1.02 6.92
C SER A 249 -10.21 -0.32 6.20
N ILE A 250 -9.07 -1.00 6.38
CA ILE A 250 -8.80 -2.28 5.74
C ILE A 250 -9.73 -3.36 6.31
N PRO A 251 -10.24 -4.32 5.47
CA PRO A 251 -11.14 -5.36 5.93
C PRO A 251 -10.57 -6.16 7.11
N GLY A 252 -11.42 -6.48 8.08
CA GLY A 252 -11.05 -7.27 9.26
C GLY A 252 -10.39 -6.46 10.38
N GLY A 253 -10.71 -5.17 10.53
CA GLY A 253 -10.30 -4.33 11.65
C GLY A 253 -9.14 -3.35 11.34
N GLY A 254 -8.54 -3.44 10.15
CA GLY A 254 -7.47 -2.51 9.75
C GLY A 254 -6.08 -2.88 10.28
N PHE A 255 -5.19 -1.90 10.28
CA PHE A 255 -3.88 -1.94 10.92
C PHE A 255 -3.90 -0.97 12.10
N GLU A 256 -3.69 -1.45 13.32
CA GLU A 256 -3.74 -0.64 14.54
C GLU A 256 -2.73 0.51 14.53
N TYR A 257 -1.55 0.25 13.97
CA TYR A 257 -0.46 1.22 13.86
C TYR A 257 -0.60 2.21 12.69
N ALA A 258 -1.65 2.09 11.87
CA ALA A 258 -1.77 2.87 10.63
C ALA A 258 -1.67 4.39 10.84
N ASP A 259 -2.17 4.86 11.97
CA ASP A 259 -2.25 6.28 12.30
C ASP A 259 -1.36 6.64 13.53
N PHE A 260 -0.37 5.79 13.88
CA PHE A 260 0.60 6.09 14.94
C PHE A 260 1.44 7.33 14.57
N ASP A 261 1.48 8.29 15.48
CA ASP A 261 2.25 9.53 15.33
C ASP A 261 3.48 9.51 16.24
N VAL A 262 4.67 9.52 15.66
CA VAL A 262 5.95 9.50 16.38
C VAL A 262 6.37 10.89 16.88
N ALA A 263 5.84 11.96 16.30
CA ALA A 263 6.28 13.33 16.60
C ALA A 263 6.21 13.72 18.09
N PRO A 264 5.16 13.31 18.87
CA PRO A 264 5.13 13.60 20.31
C PRO A 264 6.31 13.01 21.10
N TYR A 265 6.85 11.87 20.63
CA TYR A 265 8.02 11.23 21.25
C TYR A 265 9.31 11.92 20.80
N GLN A 266 9.47 12.20 19.50
CA GLN A 266 10.63 12.95 18.98
C GLN A 266 10.82 14.30 19.67
N ARG A 267 9.72 14.97 20.03
CA ARG A 267 9.72 16.25 20.78
C ARG A 267 10.15 16.14 22.26
N ARG A 268 10.44 14.94 22.73
CA ARG A 268 10.98 14.66 24.06
C ARG A 268 12.39 14.08 24.03
N MET A 269 12.94 13.84 22.82
CA MET A 269 14.29 13.29 22.67
C MET A 269 15.36 14.35 22.98
N ILE A 270 16.13 14.12 24.03
CA ILE A 270 17.23 14.98 24.49
C ILE A 270 18.61 14.44 24.10
N GLN A 271 18.67 13.22 23.60
CA GLN A 271 19.90 12.51 23.26
C GLN A 271 20.47 13.01 21.92
N PRO A 272 21.81 13.00 21.71
CA PRO A 272 22.40 13.18 20.39
C PRO A 272 21.79 12.20 19.36
N VAL A 273 21.46 12.71 18.16
CA VAL A 273 20.79 11.92 17.11
C VAL A 273 21.63 11.88 15.84
N LEU A 274 21.93 10.67 15.35
CA LEU A 274 22.43 10.45 14.00
C LEU A 274 21.29 9.97 13.10
N VAL A 275 21.02 10.68 12.00
CA VAL A 275 20.04 10.33 11.00
C VAL A 275 20.74 9.94 9.70
N ALA A 276 20.44 8.77 9.17
CA ALA A 276 21.02 8.25 7.94
C ALA A 276 19.95 7.86 6.92
N TYR A 277 20.12 8.32 5.67
CA TYR A 277 19.26 7.98 4.55
C TYR A 277 20.07 7.58 3.32
N GLY A 278 19.59 6.62 2.56
CA GLY A 278 20.08 6.31 1.21
C GLY A 278 19.36 7.17 0.17
N THR A 279 20.10 7.80 -0.78
CA THR A 279 19.45 8.67 -1.77
C THR A 279 18.66 7.92 -2.85
N ALA A 280 18.82 6.60 -2.96
CA ALA A 280 18.00 5.75 -3.83
C ALA A 280 16.76 5.16 -3.13
N ASP A 281 16.56 5.44 -1.84
CA ASP A 281 15.35 5.01 -1.13
C ASP A 281 14.13 5.82 -1.57
N ALA A 282 13.35 5.25 -2.49
CA ALA A 282 12.13 5.87 -3.00
C ALA A 282 10.91 5.70 -2.07
N SER A 283 11.05 4.94 -0.99
CA SER A 283 9.96 4.63 -0.06
C SER A 283 9.85 5.64 1.08
N MET A 284 10.93 6.34 1.41
CA MET A 284 10.99 7.30 2.51
C MET A 284 10.96 8.76 2.02
N PRO A 285 10.30 9.66 2.78
CA PRO A 285 10.36 11.09 2.51
C PRO A 285 11.66 11.68 3.07
N LEU A 286 12.76 11.49 2.34
CA LEU A 286 14.15 11.71 2.79
C LEU A 286 14.40 13.13 3.34
N VAL A 287 13.87 14.15 2.65
CA VAL A 287 14.03 15.56 3.05
C VAL A 287 13.13 15.87 4.24
N GLN A 288 11.85 15.54 4.11
CA GLN A 288 10.87 15.77 5.19
C GLN A 288 11.25 15.00 6.46
N GLY A 289 11.82 13.80 6.33
CA GLY A 289 12.27 12.98 7.45
C GLY A 289 13.32 13.70 8.28
N ALA A 290 14.38 14.16 7.64
CA ALA A 290 15.44 14.90 8.32
C ALA A 290 14.92 16.22 8.91
N GLU A 291 14.16 17.02 8.15
CA GLU A 291 13.62 18.30 8.62
C GLU A 291 12.68 18.14 9.82
N GLN A 292 11.83 17.09 9.82
CA GLN A 292 10.92 16.84 10.93
C GLN A 292 11.69 16.42 12.20
N ILE A 293 12.67 15.50 12.08
CA ILE A 293 13.49 15.08 13.23
C ILE A 293 14.22 16.29 13.80
N ILE A 294 14.92 17.07 12.96
CA ILE A 294 15.65 18.28 13.40
C ILE A 294 14.72 19.23 14.15
N ARG A 295 13.55 19.52 13.58
CA ARG A 295 12.56 20.43 14.21
C ARG A 295 12.03 19.87 15.53
N ASP A 296 11.69 18.58 15.57
CA ASP A 296 11.05 17.97 16.73
C ASP A 296 12.04 17.81 17.90
N VAL A 297 13.30 17.40 17.65
CA VAL A 297 14.32 17.37 18.70
C VAL A 297 14.71 18.78 19.20
N ALA A 298 14.65 19.80 18.34
CA ALA A 298 14.86 21.19 18.76
C ALA A 298 13.77 21.69 19.72
N ILE A 299 12.54 21.17 19.65
CA ILE A 299 11.47 21.46 20.62
C ILE A 299 11.83 20.93 22.01
N ALA A 300 12.54 19.80 22.10
CA ALA A 300 13.10 19.29 23.36
C ALA A 300 14.31 20.12 23.87
N GLY A 301 14.74 21.13 23.14
CA GLY A 301 15.97 21.88 23.43
C GLY A 301 17.24 21.15 22.95
N ASN A 302 17.10 20.03 22.23
CA ASN A 302 18.23 19.27 21.74
C ASN A 302 18.74 19.87 20.42
N THR A 303 20.02 20.24 20.41
CA THR A 303 20.71 20.78 19.24
C THR A 303 21.72 19.80 18.65
N ASP A 304 21.88 18.62 19.25
CA ASP A 304 22.88 17.64 18.89
C ASP A 304 22.32 16.63 17.89
N TYR A 305 22.36 17.01 16.62
CA TYR A 305 21.94 16.17 15.50
C TYR A 305 23.01 16.14 14.40
N THR A 306 23.07 15.00 13.71
CA THR A 306 23.92 14.75 12.55
C THR A 306 23.08 14.05 11.49
N VAL A 307 23.02 14.56 10.26
CA VAL A 307 22.29 13.96 9.13
C VAL A 307 23.28 13.56 8.04
N ARG A 308 23.14 12.35 7.54
CA ARG A 308 24.00 11.82 6.45
C ARG A 308 23.17 11.20 5.35
N TYR A 309 23.46 11.58 4.09
CA TYR A 309 22.83 11.05 2.89
C TYR A 309 23.87 10.26 2.08
N TYR A 310 23.62 8.96 1.89
CA TYR A 310 24.54 8.05 1.21
C TYR A 310 24.12 7.87 -0.25
N ARG A 311 25.03 8.25 -1.16
CA ARG A 311 24.80 8.27 -2.62
C ARG A 311 24.42 6.89 -3.14
N GLY A 312 23.27 6.81 -3.84
CA GLY A 312 22.79 5.61 -4.50
C GLY A 312 22.48 4.44 -3.57
N ALA A 313 22.54 4.64 -2.25
CA ALA A 313 22.18 3.62 -1.28
C ALA A 313 20.65 3.47 -1.18
N ASP A 314 20.20 2.24 -0.99
CA ASP A 314 18.81 1.85 -0.82
C ASP A 314 18.30 2.06 0.62
N HIS A 315 17.15 1.47 0.94
CA HIS A 315 16.50 1.55 2.25
C HIS A 315 17.35 1.03 3.42
N GLY A 316 18.20 0.00 3.20
CA GLY A 316 19.13 -0.55 4.19
C GLY A 316 20.53 0.09 4.16
N ILE A 317 20.66 1.26 3.52
CA ILE A 317 21.94 1.93 3.24
C ILE A 317 22.91 1.00 2.49
N ARG A 318 22.37 0.19 1.57
CA ARG A 318 23.14 -0.74 0.75
C ARG A 318 23.37 -0.19 -0.66
N VAL A 319 24.55 -0.43 -1.16
CA VAL A 319 24.92 -0.18 -2.56
C VAL A 319 25.36 -1.52 -3.15
N ASP A 320 24.77 -1.92 -4.27
CA ASP A 320 25.03 -3.22 -4.91
C ASP A 320 24.87 -4.43 -3.96
N GLY A 321 23.94 -4.33 -2.99
CA GLY A 321 23.60 -5.39 -2.04
C GLY A 321 24.45 -5.46 -0.77
N ALA A 322 25.55 -4.72 -0.66
CA ALA A 322 26.38 -4.60 0.54
C ALA A 322 26.12 -3.29 1.29
N VAL A 323 26.21 -3.30 2.61
CA VAL A 323 26.10 -2.07 3.42
C VAL A 323 27.22 -1.11 3.02
N SER A 324 26.89 0.17 2.85
CA SER A 324 27.83 1.19 2.42
C SER A 324 29.03 1.28 3.38
N PRO A 325 30.28 1.09 2.93
CA PRO A 325 31.46 1.23 3.78
C PRO A 325 31.60 2.65 4.36
N ALA A 326 31.11 3.66 3.64
CA ALA A 326 31.06 5.03 4.15
C ALA A 326 30.12 5.16 5.34
N PHE A 327 28.96 4.48 5.28
CA PHE A 327 28.02 4.44 6.41
C PHE A 327 28.62 3.73 7.62
N LEU A 328 29.24 2.56 7.45
CA LEU A 328 29.87 1.83 8.56
C LEU A 328 30.95 2.67 9.23
N ARG A 329 31.82 3.31 8.45
CA ARG A 329 32.84 4.25 8.96
C ARG A 329 32.23 5.40 9.75
N ASP A 330 31.20 6.04 9.21
CA ASP A 330 30.58 7.22 9.82
C ASP A 330 29.80 6.84 11.09
N LEU A 331 29.12 5.69 11.09
CA LEU A 331 28.41 5.12 12.24
C LEU A 331 29.39 4.84 13.39
N THR A 332 30.44 4.08 13.11
CA THR A 332 31.45 3.72 14.12
C THR A 332 32.17 4.95 14.68
N GLY A 333 32.60 5.84 13.80
CA GLY A 333 33.29 7.08 14.19
C GLY A 333 32.39 8.04 14.97
N TRP A 334 31.10 8.14 14.62
CA TRP A 334 30.15 8.98 15.34
C TRP A 334 29.91 8.47 16.76
N VAL A 335 29.64 7.16 16.93
CA VAL A 335 29.41 6.54 18.24
C VAL A 335 30.63 6.66 19.14
N GLN A 336 31.81 6.33 18.62
CA GLN A 336 33.06 6.38 19.37
C GLN A 336 33.46 7.81 19.78
N GLY A 337 33.13 8.79 18.95
CA GLY A 337 33.51 10.19 19.17
C GLY A 337 32.57 10.98 20.09
N LEU A 338 31.43 10.39 20.51
CA LEU A 338 30.49 11.08 21.40
C LEU A 338 31.13 11.41 22.76
N PRO A 339 30.80 12.59 23.35
CA PRO A 339 29.82 13.59 22.88
C PRO A 339 30.36 14.54 21.79
N GLY A 340 31.66 14.50 21.48
CA GLY A 340 32.34 15.44 20.58
C GLY A 340 31.80 15.44 19.13
N THR A 341 31.31 14.31 18.65
CA THR A 341 30.78 14.13 17.28
C THR A 341 29.29 14.43 17.16
N GLY A 342 28.57 14.62 18.26
CA GLY A 342 27.10 14.79 18.26
C GLY A 342 26.61 16.01 17.48
N SER A 343 27.38 17.09 17.45
CA SER A 343 26.98 18.37 16.83
C SER A 343 28.06 19.00 15.93
N VAL A 344 28.97 18.18 15.41
CA VAL A 344 30.09 18.66 14.56
C VAL A 344 29.60 19.14 13.21
N TRP A 345 30.17 20.25 12.72
CA TRP A 345 29.97 20.75 11.37
C TRP A 345 30.78 19.92 10.34
N PRO A 346 30.23 19.58 9.16
CA PRO A 346 28.86 19.84 8.69
C PRO A 346 27.84 18.93 9.38
N ARG A 347 26.71 19.51 9.78
CA ARG A 347 25.62 18.75 10.41
C ARG A 347 24.82 17.92 9.42
N ILE A 348 24.66 18.44 8.19
CA ILE A 348 23.93 17.79 7.09
C ILE A 348 24.90 17.60 5.94
N ALA A 349 25.25 16.36 5.63
CA ALA A 349 26.26 16.07 4.62
C ALA A 349 25.96 14.81 3.81
N GLY A 350 26.64 14.67 2.67
CA GLY A 350 26.54 13.58 1.72
C GLY A 350 25.95 14.01 0.39
N ASP A 351 25.26 13.10 -0.28
CA ASP A 351 24.62 13.36 -1.56
C ASP A 351 23.33 14.17 -1.40
N GLN A 352 23.04 15.09 -2.32
CA GLN A 352 21.83 15.90 -2.24
C GLN A 352 20.58 15.01 -2.44
N PRO A 353 19.68 14.89 -1.43
CA PRO A 353 18.47 14.09 -1.57
C PRO A 353 17.46 14.76 -2.50
N GLU A 354 16.71 13.96 -3.25
CA GLU A 354 15.61 14.43 -4.08
C GLU A 354 14.27 13.99 -3.48
N GLN A 355 13.41 14.96 -3.20
CA GLN A 355 12.03 14.73 -2.80
C GLN A 355 11.15 15.78 -3.47
N LEU A 356 10.24 15.33 -4.35
CA LEU A 356 9.39 16.23 -5.15
C LEU A 356 8.13 16.70 -4.41
N TYR A 357 7.62 15.89 -3.49
CA TYR A 357 6.35 16.14 -2.80
C TYR A 357 6.45 15.80 -1.32
N TRP A 358 5.70 16.53 -0.51
CA TRP A 358 5.53 16.20 0.90
C TRP A 358 4.70 14.91 1.06
N ALA A 359 5.07 14.07 1.99
CA ALA A 359 4.17 13.04 2.49
C ALA A 359 3.01 13.73 3.22
N ALA A 360 1.84 13.72 2.62
CA ALA A 360 0.68 14.47 3.09
C ALA A 360 -0.36 13.55 3.74
N PRO A 361 -1.16 14.05 4.71
CA PRO A 361 -2.27 13.30 5.28
C PRO A 361 -3.23 12.78 4.21
N VAL A 362 -3.64 11.53 4.34
CA VAL A 362 -4.54 10.87 3.39
C VAL A 362 -5.98 11.04 3.85
N PRO A 363 -6.87 11.66 3.04
CA PRO A 363 -8.25 11.85 3.44
C PRO A 363 -9.01 10.52 3.47
N GLN A 364 -9.78 10.31 4.52
CA GLN A 364 -10.65 9.13 4.62
C GLN A 364 -11.83 9.25 3.63
N PRO A 365 -12.14 8.18 2.86
CA PRO A 365 -13.28 8.18 1.96
C PRO A 365 -14.60 8.28 2.72
N ARG A 366 -15.48 9.20 2.32
CA ARG A 366 -16.85 9.30 2.87
C ARG A 366 -17.75 8.15 2.41
N TRP A 367 -17.49 7.63 1.20
CA TRP A 367 -18.22 6.55 0.56
C TRP A 367 -17.28 5.36 0.39
N LEU A 368 -17.76 4.16 0.65
CA LEU A 368 -16.95 2.94 0.56
C LEU A 368 -15.62 3.01 1.34
N GLY A 369 -15.60 3.80 2.41
CA GLY A 369 -14.42 3.93 3.28
C GLY A 369 -14.24 2.78 4.26
N ASN A 370 -15.22 1.89 4.36
CA ASN A 370 -15.13 0.66 5.13
C ASN A 370 -14.84 -0.52 4.19
N GLY A 371 -13.66 -1.12 4.33
CA GLY A 371 -13.21 -2.21 3.48
C GLY A 371 -14.07 -3.47 3.59
N ASP A 372 -14.62 -3.79 4.78
CA ASP A 372 -15.52 -4.94 4.95
C ASP A 372 -16.80 -4.74 4.14
N VAL A 373 -17.40 -3.55 4.22
CA VAL A 373 -18.59 -3.21 3.43
C VAL A 373 -18.30 -3.31 1.94
N LEU A 374 -17.14 -2.83 1.49
CA LEU A 374 -16.72 -2.94 0.08
C LEU A 374 -16.59 -4.40 -0.35
N VAL A 375 -15.92 -5.23 0.44
CA VAL A 375 -15.75 -6.67 0.15
C VAL A 375 -17.11 -7.38 0.13
N PHE A 376 -17.97 -7.16 1.13
CA PHE A 376 -19.32 -7.74 1.16
C PHE A 376 -20.18 -7.30 -0.03
N LEU A 377 -20.10 -6.02 -0.42
CA LEU A 377 -20.81 -5.50 -1.58
C LEU A 377 -20.34 -6.19 -2.88
N VAL A 378 -19.04 -6.31 -3.08
CA VAL A 378 -18.47 -6.94 -4.29
C VAL A 378 -18.78 -8.43 -4.31
N LEU A 379 -18.49 -9.16 -3.22
CA LEU A 379 -18.74 -10.61 -3.15
C LEU A 379 -20.24 -10.92 -3.21
N GLY A 380 -21.07 -10.13 -2.55
CA GLY A 380 -22.53 -10.27 -2.61
C GLY A 380 -23.08 -10.04 -4.03
N ALA A 381 -22.58 -9.01 -4.72
CA ALA A 381 -23.00 -8.75 -6.11
C ALA A 381 -22.52 -9.86 -7.06
N VAL A 382 -21.28 -10.32 -6.95
CA VAL A 382 -20.75 -11.45 -7.72
C VAL A 382 -21.56 -12.72 -7.41
N GLY A 383 -21.81 -13.00 -6.14
CA GLY A 383 -22.64 -14.11 -5.68
C GLY A 383 -24.04 -14.08 -6.31
N LEU A 384 -24.72 -12.94 -6.31
CA LEU A 384 -26.02 -12.79 -6.95
C LEU A 384 -25.98 -13.03 -8.46
N VAL A 385 -24.96 -12.52 -9.13
CA VAL A 385 -24.76 -12.73 -10.58
C VAL A 385 -24.62 -14.22 -10.93
N VAL A 386 -24.00 -15.02 -10.07
CA VAL A 386 -23.78 -16.47 -10.27
C VAL A 386 -24.98 -17.28 -9.76
N LEU A 387 -25.43 -17.04 -8.54
CA LEU A 387 -26.43 -17.87 -7.87
C LEU A 387 -27.85 -17.70 -8.44
N LEU A 388 -28.24 -16.50 -8.87
CA LEU A 388 -29.58 -16.28 -9.43
C LEU A 388 -29.85 -17.08 -10.71
N PRO A 389 -28.96 -17.11 -11.72
CA PRO A 389 -29.14 -18.01 -12.87
C PRO A 389 -29.12 -19.49 -12.49
N LEU A 390 -28.25 -19.92 -11.56
CA LEU A 390 -28.18 -21.30 -11.09
C LEU A 390 -29.48 -21.71 -10.38
N ALA A 391 -30.01 -20.89 -9.48
CA ALA A 391 -31.29 -21.13 -8.81
C ALA A 391 -32.45 -21.29 -9.82
N ARG A 392 -32.47 -20.45 -10.87
CA ARG A 392 -33.45 -20.62 -11.94
C ARG A 392 -33.29 -21.97 -12.68
N TRP A 393 -32.04 -22.36 -13.00
CA TRP A 393 -31.79 -23.64 -13.66
C TRP A 393 -32.24 -24.81 -12.79
N SER A 394 -32.00 -24.75 -11.49
CA SER A 394 -32.46 -25.76 -10.52
C SER A 394 -34.00 -25.85 -10.49
N VAL A 395 -34.70 -24.70 -10.45
CA VAL A 395 -36.16 -24.67 -10.48
C VAL A 395 -36.73 -25.29 -11.77
N VAL A 396 -36.15 -24.94 -12.94
CA VAL A 396 -36.55 -25.50 -14.23
C VAL A 396 -36.27 -27.02 -14.28
N GLY A 397 -35.12 -27.46 -13.74
CA GLY A 397 -34.78 -28.88 -13.63
C GLY A 397 -35.77 -29.67 -12.77
N VAL A 398 -36.13 -29.14 -11.60
CA VAL A 398 -37.15 -29.76 -10.73
C VAL A 398 -38.53 -29.80 -11.36
N GLN A 399 -38.95 -28.75 -12.09
CA GLN A 399 -40.21 -28.74 -12.83
C GLN A 399 -40.23 -29.82 -13.89
N HIS A 400 -39.11 -30.00 -14.61
CA HIS A 400 -38.96 -31.05 -15.64
C HIS A 400 -39.04 -32.45 -15.03
N LEU A 401 -38.38 -32.70 -13.91
CA LEU A 401 -38.42 -33.97 -13.18
C LEU A 401 -39.84 -34.30 -12.65
N ARG A 402 -40.64 -33.29 -12.36
CA ARG A 402 -42.03 -33.43 -11.89
C ARG A 402 -43.06 -33.52 -13.01
N GLY A 403 -42.62 -33.62 -14.28
CA GLY A 403 -43.50 -33.66 -15.44
C GLY A 403 -44.31 -32.37 -15.68
N GLN A 404 -43.92 -31.28 -15.00
CA GLN A 404 -44.59 -29.98 -15.17
C GLN A 404 -44.03 -29.30 -16.44
N ALA A 405 -44.89 -28.62 -17.19
CA ALA A 405 -44.46 -27.81 -18.31
C ALA A 405 -43.41 -26.78 -17.83
N PRO A 406 -42.21 -26.72 -18.43
CA PRO A 406 -41.22 -25.76 -18.00
C PRO A 406 -41.78 -24.34 -18.09
N SER A 407 -41.51 -23.54 -17.08
CA SER A 407 -41.91 -22.12 -17.06
C SER A 407 -41.45 -21.48 -18.39
N PRO A 408 -42.37 -20.80 -19.12
CA PRO A 408 -42.09 -20.27 -20.45
C PRO A 408 -40.80 -19.44 -20.44
N GLY A 409 -39.94 -19.71 -21.41
CA GLY A 409 -38.56 -19.16 -21.45
C GLY A 409 -38.53 -17.63 -21.43
N ARG A 410 -37.45 -17.09 -20.87
CA ARG A 410 -37.09 -15.68 -21.01
C ARG A 410 -36.82 -15.34 -22.46
N ASP A 411 -37.06 -14.09 -22.86
CA ASP A 411 -36.56 -13.58 -24.11
C ASP A 411 -35.05 -13.91 -24.26
N GLN A 412 -34.70 -14.71 -25.27
CA GLN A 412 -33.33 -15.22 -25.46
C GLN A 412 -32.32 -14.11 -25.70
N VAL A 413 -32.75 -13.02 -26.38
CA VAL A 413 -31.88 -11.85 -26.62
C VAL A 413 -31.58 -11.14 -25.31
N LEU A 414 -32.56 -10.95 -24.45
CA LEU A 414 -32.38 -10.36 -23.11
C LEU A 414 -31.48 -11.25 -22.24
N ALA A 415 -31.70 -12.57 -22.28
CA ALA A 415 -30.88 -13.51 -21.52
C ALA A 415 -29.40 -13.45 -21.91
N ARG A 416 -29.09 -13.43 -23.20
CA ARG A 416 -27.71 -13.32 -23.72
C ARG A 416 -27.07 -11.97 -23.33
N ARG A 417 -27.82 -10.87 -23.38
CA ARG A 417 -27.32 -9.53 -22.99
C ARG A 417 -27.07 -9.43 -21.50
N LEU A 418 -27.91 -10.04 -20.67
CA LEU A 418 -27.66 -10.11 -19.24
C LEU A 418 -26.43 -10.96 -18.91
N ALA A 419 -26.26 -12.09 -19.57
CA ALA A 419 -25.06 -12.91 -19.40
C ALA A 419 -23.78 -12.15 -19.81
N LEU A 420 -23.84 -11.40 -20.92
CA LEU A 420 -22.71 -10.55 -21.34
C LEU A 420 -22.42 -9.43 -20.34
N LEU A 421 -23.46 -8.74 -19.84
CA LEU A 421 -23.33 -7.73 -18.80
C LEU A 421 -22.70 -8.31 -17.53
N SER A 422 -23.17 -9.48 -17.09
CA SER A 422 -22.62 -10.20 -15.94
C SER A 422 -21.15 -10.56 -16.13
N ALA A 423 -20.83 -11.19 -17.26
CA ALA A 423 -19.46 -11.62 -17.56
C ALA A 423 -18.48 -10.42 -17.66
N THR A 424 -18.89 -9.34 -18.33
CA THR A 424 -18.04 -8.15 -18.48
C THR A 424 -17.89 -7.39 -17.17
N SER A 425 -18.96 -7.25 -16.35
CA SER A 425 -18.87 -6.57 -15.05
C SER A 425 -17.97 -7.33 -14.08
N VAL A 426 -18.16 -8.65 -13.93
CA VAL A 426 -17.32 -9.48 -13.07
C VAL A 426 -15.89 -9.54 -13.62
N GLY A 427 -15.73 -9.74 -14.94
CA GLY A 427 -14.42 -9.76 -15.58
C GLY A 427 -13.63 -8.45 -15.37
N THR A 428 -14.31 -7.30 -15.40
CA THR A 428 -13.67 -6.01 -15.12
C THR A 428 -13.22 -5.90 -13.65
N VAL A 429 -14.02 -6.39 -12.69
CA VAL A 429 -13.63 -6.40 -11.27
C VAL A 429 -12.41 -7.29 -11.06
N VAL A 430 -12.40 -8.50 -11.63
CA VAL A 430 -11.26 -9.42 -11.54
C VAL A 430 -10.01 -8.80 -12.17
N ALA A 431 -10.15 -8.21 -13.36
CA ALA A 431 -9.05 -7.54 -14.04
C ALA A 431 -8.50 -6.35 -13.25
N LEU A 432 -9.37 -5.55 -12.61
CA LEU A 432 -8.95 -4.44 -11.75
C LEU A 432 -8.18 -4.93 -10.53
N VAL A 433 -8.69 -5.95 -9.82
CA VAL A 433 -8.02 -6.53 -8.65
C VAL A 433 -6.65 -7.08 -9.05
N TRP A 434 -6.58 -7.85 -10.14
CA TRP A 434 -5.32 -8.35 -10.68
C TRP A 434 -4.34 -7.21 -11.00
N TYR A 435 -4.84 -6.15 -11.66
CA TYR A 435 -4.04 -4.99 -12.01
C TYR A 435 -3.44 -4.30 -10.78
N LEU A 436 -4.26 -4.04 -9.76
CA LEU A 436 -3.81 -3.40 -8.52
C LEU A 436 -2.76 -4.26 -7.78
N VAL A 437 -2.97 -5.58 -7.72
CA VAL A 437 -2.00 -6.50 -7.12
C VAL A 437 -0.70 -6.55 -7.94
N ALA A 438 -0.78 -6.59 -9.27
CA ALA A 438 0.39 -6.61 -10.14
C ALA A 438 1.23 -5.32 -10.00
N VAL A 439 0.57 -4.15 -9.98
CA VAL A 439 1.25 -2.86 -9.76
C VAL A 439 1.87 -2.81 -8.36
N ALA A 440 1.17 -3.29 -7.33
CA ALA A 440 1.72 -3.34 -5.97
C ALA A 440 2.97 -4.23 -5.87
N ARG A 441 2.97 -5.38 -6.55
CA ARG A 441 4.16 -6.26 -6.60
C ARG A 441 5.36 -5.59 -7.29
N LEU A 442 5.11 -4.93 -8.44
CA LEU A 442 6.16 -4.17 -9.12
C LEU A 442 6.71 -3.05 -8.22
N ALA A 443 5.81 -2.38 -7.47
CA ALA A 443 6.20 -1.33 -6.54
C ALA A 443 7.11 -1.85 -5.41
N LEU A 444 6.76 -2.98 -4.82
CA LEU A 444 7.54 -3.60 -3.75
C LEU A 444 8.89 -4.15 -4.24
N GLY A 445 8.96 -4.62 -5.49
CA GLY A 445 10.20 -5.09 -6.13
C GLY A 445 11.01 -3.99 -6.81
N TYR A 446 10.57 -2.72 -6.78
CA TYR A 446 11.16 -1.60 -7.54
C TYR A 446 11.33 -1.89 -9.05
N GLU A 447 10.46 -2.77 -9.59
CA GLU A 447 10.52 -3.20 -10.98
C GLU A 447 9.67 -2.31 -11.89
N ARG A 448 10.09 -2.16 -13.16
CA ARG A 448 9.35 -1.41 -14.19
C ARG A 448 8.84 -2.35 -15.27
N ASN A 449 7.52 -2.35 -15.51
CA ASN A 449 6.91 -3.12 -16.59
C ASN A 449 5.76 -2.34 -17.23
N GLY A 450 6.05 -1.65 -18.35
CA GLY A 450 5.08 -0.82 -19.06
C GLY A 450 3.87 -1.61 -19.61
N TRP A 451 4.04 -2.89 -19.96
CA TRP A 451 2.93 -3.74 -20.41
C TRP A 451 1.91 -3.99 -19.30
N ILE A 452 2.37 -4.24 -18.08
CA ILE A 452 1.49 -4.39 -16.92
C ILE A 452 0.87 -3.04 -16.56
N VAL A 453 1.71 -2.00 -16.43
CA VAL A 453 1.27 -0.69 -15.93
C VAL A 453 0.32 0.01 -16.90
N GLN A 454 0.71 0.18 -18.16
CA GLN A 454 -0.10 0.90 -19.16
C GLN A 454 -1.07 -0.02 -19.88
N GLY A 455 -0.60 -1.18 -20.37
CA GLY A 455 -1.41 -2.16 -21.09
C GLY A 455 -2.49 -2.78 -20.19
N GLY A 456 -2.14 -3.14 -18.96
CA GLY A 456 -3.10 -3.67 -17.98
C GLY A 456 -4.22 -2.68 -17.67
N TRP A 457 -3.89 -1.39 -17.45
CA TRP A 457 -4.90 -0.34 -17.24
C TRP A 457 -5.82 -0.16 -18.45
N LEU A 458 -5.25 -0.12 -19.65
CA LEU A 458 -6.04 -0.06 -20.89
C LEU A 458 -6.99 -1.25 -21.00
N GLY A 459 -6.52 -2.46 -20.68
CA GLY A 459 -7.35 -3.68 -20.67
C GLY A 459 -8.53 -3.58 -19.69
N VAL A 460 -8.29 -3.10 -18.46
CA VAL A 460 -9.35 -2.86 -17.47
C VAL A 460 -10.39 -1.88 -17.99
N ARG A 461 -9.96 -0.77 -18.61
CA ARG A 461 -10.86 0.24 -19.16
C ARG A 461 -11.70 -0.29 -20.34
N LEU A 462 -11.08 -1.05 -21.25
CA LEU A 462 -11.80 -1.65 -22.38
C LEU A 462 -12.86 -2.64 -21.90
N LEU A 463 -12.56 -3.48 -20.92
CA LEU A 463 -13.54 -4.37 -20.27
C LEU A 463 -14.65 -3.57 -19.58
N GLY A 464 -14.31 -2.50 -18.86
CA GLY A 464 -15.28 -1.61 -18.24
C GLY A 464 -16.24 -0.97 -19.26
N LEU A 465 -15.72 -0.46 -20.37
CA LEU A 465 -16.54 0.08 -21.45
C LEU A 465 -17.43 -0.99 -22.10
N ALA A 466 -16.94 -2.22 -22.27
CA ALA A 466 -17.74 -3.35 -22.72
C ALA A 466 -18.90 -3.66 -21.77
N ALA A 467 -18.68 -3.55 -20.44
CA ALA A 467 -19.74 -3.70 -19.45
C ALA A 467 -20.82 -2.60 -19.56
N VAL A 468 -20.42 -1.34 -19.76
CA VAL A 468 -21.36 -0.24 -20.00
C VAL A 468 -22.13 -0.42 -21.29
N LEU A 469 -21.48 -0.89 -22.37
CA LEU A 469 -22.11 -1.22 -23.64
C LEU A 469 -23.16 -2.33 -23.45
N ALA A 470 -22.83 -3.38 -22.70
CA ALA A 470 -23.76 -4.47 -22.38
C ALA A 470 -24.95 -3.96 -21.56
N ALA A 471 -24.71 -3.08 -20.58
CA ALA A 471 -25.77 -2.45 -19.78
C ALA A 471 -26.73 -1.60 -20.64
N ALA A 472 -26.20 -0.77 -21.52
CA ALA A 472 -26.98 0.00 -22.50
C ALA A 472 -27.83 -0.92 -23.40
N ALA A 473 -27.23 -2.02 -23.88
CA ALA A 473 -27.93 -3.03 -24.69
C ALA A 473 -29.07 -3.70 -23.92
N VAL A 474 -28.89 -3.99 -22.61
CA VAL A 474 -29.97 -4.52 -21.74
C VAL A 474 -31.08 -3.48 -21.61
N VAL A 475 -30.78 -2.22 -21.28
CA VAL A 475 -31.76 -1.13 -21.11
C VAL A 475 -32.59 -0.93 -22.40
N VAL A 476 -31.93 -0.87 -23.56
CA VAL A 476 -32.61 -0.73 -24.85
C VAL A 476 -33.56 -1.92 -25.11
N ARG A 477 -33.15 -3.17 -24.75
CA ARG A 477 -34.01 -4.35 -24.92
C ARG A 477 -35.21 -4.31 -23.97
N LEU A 478 -35.01 -3.94 -22.72
CA LEU A 478 -36.09 -3.80 -21.73
C LEU A 478 -37.14 -2.75 -22.16
N ARG A 479 -36.67 -1.59 -22.66
CA ARG A 479 -37.59 -0.54 -23.19
C ARG A 479 -38.42 -1.05 -24.38
N ARG A 480 -37.79 -1.79 -25.30
CA ARG A 480 -38.49 -2.38 -26.47
C ARG A 480 -39.52 -3.41 -26.07
N LEU A 481 -39.20 -4.31 -25.15
CA LEU A 481 -40.17 -5.30 -24.64
C LEU A 481 -41.36 -4.60 -24.00
N ARG A 482 -41.15 -3.54 -23.21
CA ARG A 482 -42.22 -2.73 -22.65
C ARG A 482 -43.09 -2.07 -23.73
N GLN A 483 -42.48 -1.46 -24.74
CA GLN A 483 -43.16 -0.79 -25.84
C GLN A 483 -43.99 -1.74 -26.71
N SER A 484 -43.54 -3.00 -26.84
CA SER A 484 -44.25 -4.06 -27.59
C SER A 484 -45.30 -4.82 -26.73
N GLY A 485 -45.52 -4.39 -25.48
CA GLY A 485 -46.48 -5.07 -24.57
C GLY A 485 -46.02 -6.49 -24.15
N GLN A 486 -44.72 -6.86 -24.42
CA GLN A 486 -44.20 -8.16 -24.04
C GLN A 486 -43.75 -8.18 -22.57
N PRO A 487 -43.97 -9.26 -21.83
CA PRO A 487 -43.54 -9.35 -20.44
C PRO A 487 -42.02 -9.38 -20.36
N LEU A 488 -41.45 -8.58 -19.44
CA LEU A 488 -39.99 -8.51 -19.18
C LEU A 488 -39.45 -9.80 -18.56
N ALA A 489 -40.25 -10.40 -17.71
CA ALA A 489 -40.00 -11.70 -17.07
C ALA A 489 -41.36 -12.34 -16.75
N ARG A 490 -41.38 -13.64 -16.47
CA ARG A 490 -42.57 -14.38 -16.11
C ARG A 490 -42.41 -15.01 -14.72
N GLY A 491 -43.44 -14.90 -13.90
CA GLY A 491 -43.42 -15.38 -12.52
C GLY A 491 -42.48 -14.60 -11.59
N VAL A 492 -42.58 -14.85 -10.30
CA VAL A 492 -41.78 -14.17 -9.26
C VAL A 492 -40.28 -14.46 -9.47
N VAL A 493 -39.90 -15.73 -9.67
CA VAL A 493 -38.50 -16.15 -9.87
C VAL A 493 -37.89 -15.43 -11.07
N GLY A 494 -38.62 -15.31 -12.20
CA GLY A 494 -38.14 -14.61 -13.39
C GLY A 494 -37.84 -13.12 -13.12
N HIS A 495 -38.69 -12.45 -12.35
CA HIS A 495 -38.50 -11.04 -11.95
C HIS A 495 -37.32 -10.88 -10.97
N VAL A 496 -37.22 -11.75 -9.95
CA VAL A 496 -36.10 -11.76 -9.00
C VAL A 496 -34.76 -11.94 -9.73
N VAL A 497 -34.66 -12.90 -10.65
CA VAL A 497 -33.44 -13.13 -11.44
C VAL A 497 -33.13 -11.94 -12.34
N LEU A 498 -34.13 -11.34 -13.01
CA LEU A 498 -33.91 -10.18 -13.86
C LEU A 498 -33.38 -8.98 -13.08
N TRP A 499 -34.13 -8.55 -12.08
CA TRP A 499 -33.83 -7.33 -11.36
C TRP A 499 -32.67 -7.49 -10.38
N GLY A 500 -32.53 -8.68 -9.77
CA GLY A 500 -31.37 -9.01 -8.92
C GLY A 500 -30.06 -8.98 -9.71
N THR A 501 -30.05 -9.57 -10.93
CA THR A 501 -28.86 -9.50 -11.81
C THR A 501 -28.58 -8.07 -12.25
N CYS A 502 -29.61 -7.28 -12.62
CA CYS A 502 -29.43 -5.88 -12.99
C CYS A 502 -28.90 -5.04 -11.83
N ALA A 503 -29.44 -5.21 -10.61
CA ALA A 503 -29.00 -4.50 -9.41
C ALA A 503 -27.54 -4.87 -9.03
N ALA A 504 -27.21 -6.16 -9.06
CA ALA A 504 -25.86 -6.64 -8.81
C ALA A 504 -24.83 -6.06 -9.81
N CYS A 505 -25.13 -6.12 -11.12
CA CYS A 505 -24.26 -5.50 -12.12
C CYS A 505 -24.16 -3.98 -11.97
N ALA A 506 -25.26 -3.29 -11.64
CA ALA A 506 -25.24 -1.85 -11.37
C ALA A 506 -24.32 -1.51 -10.16
N ALA A 507 -24.41 -2.30 -9.08
CA ALA A 507 -23.51 -2.14 -7.94
C ALA A 507 -22.03 -2.33 -8.32
N LEU A 508 -21.69 -3.37 -9.11
CA LEU A 508 -20.34 -3.58 -9.61
C LEU A 508 -19.85 -2.42 -10.49
N LEU A 509 -20.70 -1.88 -11.39
CA LEU A 509 -20.36 -0.72 -12.22
C LEU A 509 -20.11 0.53 -11.38
N VAL A 510 -20.88 0.76 -10.31
CA VAL A 510 -20.67 1.87 -9.37
C VAL A 510 -19.35 1.70 -8.60
N VAL A 511 -19.03 0.49 -8.14
CA VAL A 511 -17.75 0.19 -7.50
C VAL A 511 -16.60 0.45 -8.48
N LEU A 512 -16.70 -0.01 -9.73
CA LEU A 512 -15.70 0.25 -10.76
C LEU A 512 -15.56 1.76 -11.07
N ALA A 513 -16.66 2.50 -11.05
CA ALA A 513 -16.65 3.95 -11.19
C ALA A 513 -15.93 4.61 -10.01
N TYR A 514 -16.21 4.19 -8.78
CA TYR A 514 -15.49 4.63 -7.58
C TYR A 514 -13.98 4.42 -7.71
N TRP A 515 -13.51 3.30 -8.27
CA TRP A 515 -12.08 3.02 -8.49
C TRP A 515 -11.48 3.71 -9.73
N GLY A 516 -12.25 4.52 -10.45
CA GLY A 516 -11.75 5.38 -11.53
C GLY A 516 -11.69 4.73 -12.91
N VAL A 517 -12.27 3.54 -13.10
CA VAL A 517 -12.24 2.80 -14.39
C VAL A 517 -12.83 3.62 -15.54
N TYR A 518 -13.82 4.47 -15.27
CA TYR A 518 -14.55 5.27 -16.27
C TYR A 518 -14.10 6.73 -16.37
N GLN A 519 -13.06 7.14 -15.64
CA GLN A 519 -12.61 8.53 -15.65
C GLN A 519 -12.20 8.98 -17.06
N LEU A 520 -12.63 10.18 -17.43
CA LEU A 520 -12.25 10.81 -18.69
C LEU A 520 -10.88 11.46 -18.52
N GLY A 521 -10.00 11.25 -19.46
CA GLY A 521 -8.61 11.68 -19.48
C GLY A 521 -7.67 10.51 -19.77
N ILE A 522 -6.62 10.78 -20.49
CA ILE A 522 -5.55 9.84 -20.85
C ILE A 522 -4.41 10.02 -19.84
#